data_02e83222dfb48014844022d93e16ad0a
#
_entry.id   02e83222dfb48014844022d93e16ad0a
#
_cell.length_a   1.000
_cell.length_b   1.000
_cell.length_c   1.000
_cell.angle_alpha   90.00
_cell.angle_beta   90.00
_cell.angle_gamma   90.00
#
_symmetry.space_group_name_H-M   'P 1'
#
loop_
_entity.id
_entity.type
_entity.pdbx_description
1 polymer ?
#
loop_
_entity_poly.entity_id
_entity_poly.type
_entity_poly.pdbx_seq_one_letter_code
_entity_poly.pdbx_strand_id
1 'polypeptide(L)'
;MGEKPIMNLYLIRHAIAEEESATGEDSQRVLTEKGAKKMRAIAKGLRALGVEFDFILAGPYVRAEQTAGILADVFKMKKKFAVSENLTPMGDPDLLFAEINEKYSVNSLAIVGHEPYLSTLVSLLTANGSAVDMTFKKGGVCYLAAEDLHHARKATLEWLMPPGILVEIGG
;
A
#
# COMPACT_ATOMS: atom_id res chain seq x y z
N MET A 1 5.93 -14.84 28.90
CA MET A 1 5.21 -13.79 28.15
C MET A 1 5.42 -14.03 26.67
N GLY A 2 4.34 -14.19 25.92
CA GLY A 2 4.42 -14.39 24.48
C GLY A 2 4.92 -13.12 23.75
N GLU A 3 5.67 -13.31 22.67
CA GLU A 3 5.97 -12.20 21.74
C GLU A 3 4.66 -11.62 21.20
N LYS A 4 4.59 -10.28 21.07
CA LYS A 4 3.44 -9.65 20.40
C LYS A 4 3.43 -10.10 18.94
N PRO A 5 2.26 -10.42 18.38
CA PRO A 5 2.17 -10.74 16.95
C PRO A 5 2.63 -9.56 16.13
N ILE A 6 3.54 -9.81 15.16
CA ILE A 6 4.01 -8.82 14.21
C ILE A 6 3.07 -8.81 13.02
N MET A 7 2.58 -7.63 12.65
CA MET A 7 1.86 -7.42 11.39
C MET A 7 2.84 -7.07 10.28
N ASN A 8 2.80 -7.82 9.19
CA ASN A 8 3.49 -7.46 7.97
C ASN A 8 2.64 -6.43 7.22
N LEU A 9 3.15 -5.22 7.11
CA LEU A 9 2.46 -4.10 6.48
C LEU A 9 3.15 -3.74 5.17
N TYR A 10 2.45 -3.89 4.05
CA TYR A 10 2.96 -3.54 2.73
C TYR A 10 2.26 -2.28 2.23
N LEU A 11 3.01 -1.20 2.12
CA LEU A 11 2.52 0.07 1.58
C LEU A 11 2.83 0.11 0.09
N ILE A 12 1.81 0.27 -0.73
CA ILE A 12 1.91 0.22 -2.20
C ILE A 12 1.41 1.54 -2.75
N ARG A 13 2.26 2.28 -3.43
CA ARG A 13 1.82 3.47 -4.14
C ARG A 13 1.07 3.07 -5.40
N HIS A 14 -0.07 3.73 -5.67
CA HIS A 14 -0.84 3.46 -6.89
C HIS A 14 0.04 3.48 -8.15
N ALA A 15 -0.33 2.71 -9.14
CA ALA A 15 0.36 2.63 -10.42
C ALA A 15 0.20 3.90 -11.27
N ILE A 16 0.83 3.94 -12.43
CA ILE A 16 0.79 5.09 -13.34
C ILE A 16 -0.64 5.31 -13.83
N ALA A 17 -1.15 6.51 -13.60
CA ALA A 17 -2.49 6.95 -13.98
C ALA A 17 -2.45 8.00 -15.09
N GLU A 18 -3.58 8.17 -15.79
CA GLU A 18 -3.79 9.26 -16.73
C GLU A 18 -3.59 10.62 -16.05
N GLU A 19 -3.14 11.62 -16.78
CA GLU A 19 -2.93 12.97 -16.24
C GLU A 19 -4.25 13.67 -15.92
N GLU A 20 -5.29 13.36 -16.69
CA GLU A 20 -6.64 13.90 -16.52
C GLU A 20 -7.67 12.77 -16.47
N SER A 21 -8.81 13.03 -15.83
CA SER A 21 -9.98 12.17 -15.86
C SER A 21 -11.03 12.69 -16.85
N ALA A 22 -11.97 11.84 -17.25
CA ALA A 22 -13.10 12.21 -18.10
C ALA A 22 -14.00 13.30 -17.47
N THR A 23 -14.04 13.36 -16.12
CA THR A 23 -14.83 14.34 -15.36
C THR A 23 -14.06 15.62 -15.00
N GLY A 24 -12.74 15.65 -15.19
CA GLY A 24 -11.85 16.69 -14.68
C GLY A 24 -11.49 16.58 -13.21
N GLU A 25 -12.06 15.62 -12.47
CA GLU A 25 -11.76 15.40 -11.05
C GLU A 25 -10.54 14.50 -10.87
N ASP A 26 -9.59 14.91 -10.02
CA ASP A 26 -8.38 14.13 -9.74
C ASP A 26 -8.70 12.74 -9.17
N SER A 27 -9.72 12.63 -8.33
CA SER A 27 -10.16 11.35 -7.74
C SER A 27 -10.61 10.31 -8.78
N GLN A 28 -11.01 10.76 -9.97
CA GLN A 28 -11.54 9.93 -11.05
C GLN A 28 -10.49 9.52 -12.10
N ARG A 29 -9.24 9.94 -11.94
CA ARG A 29 -8.16 9.55 -12.85
C ARG A 29 -7.94 8.04 -12.80
N VAL A 30 -8.03 7.40 -13.98
CA VAL A 30 -7.82 5.96 -14.13
C VAL A 30 -6.37 5.61 -14.39
N LEU A 31 -5.99 4.36 -14.17
CA LEU A 31 -4.67 3.87 -14.59
C LEU A 31 -4.54 3.94 -16.11
N THR A 32 -3.33 4.25 -16.59
CA THR A 32 -3.00 4.02 -18.01
C THR A 32 -2.95 2.52 -18.28
N GLU A 33 -3.13 2.12 -19.53
CA GLU A 33 -2.96 0.71 -19.94
C GLU A 33 -1.55 0.21 -19.59
N LYS A 34 -0.53 1.03 -19.85
CA LYS A 34 0.86 0.74 -19.47
C LYS A 34 1.02 0.61 -17.96
N GLY A 35 0.39 1.48 -17.18
CA GLY A 35 0.41 1.43 -15.72
C GLY A 35 -0.22 0.17 -15.17
N ALA A 36 -1.38 -0.23 -15.71
CA ALA A 36 -2.07 -1.46 -15.32
C ALA A 36 -1.24 -2.70 -15.66
N LYS A 37 -0.66 -2.76 -16.85
CA LYS A 37 0.21 -3.87 -17.27
C LYS A 37 1.46 -3.98 -16.38
N LYS A 38 2.11 -2.85 -16.09
CA LYS A 38 3.26 -2.79 -15.19
C LYS A 38 2.90 -3.22 -13.77
N MET A 39 1.73 -2.80 -13.27
CA MET A 39 1.27 -3.20 -11.93
C MET A 39 1.05 -4.71 -11.83
N ARG A 40 0.53 -5.33 -12.87
CA ARG A 40 0.38 -6.79 -12.92
C ARG A 40 1.75 -7.49 -12.82
N ALA A 41 2.76 -6.98 -13.50
CA ALA A 41 4.13 -7.51 -13.41
C ALA A 41 4.72 -7.30 -12.00
N ILE A 42 4.48 -6.13 -11.39
CA ILE A 42 4.88 -5.83 -10.00
C ILE A 42 4.24 -6.84 -9.03
N ALA A 43 2.94 -7.09 -9.15
CA ALA A 43 2.24 -8.06 -8.31
C ALA A 43 2.80 -9.48 -8.46
N LYS A 44 3.15 -9.88 -9.67
CA LYS A 44 3.84 -11.16 -9.91
C LYS A 44 5.23 -11.19 -9.24
N GLY A 45 5.96 -10.09 -9.29
CA GLY A 45 7.25 -9.94 -8.59
C GLY A 45 7.11 -10.13 -7.08
N LEU A 46 6.10 -9.52 -6.46
CA LEU A 46 5.81 -9.70 -5.04
C LEU A 46 5.51 -11.17 -4.71
N ARG A 47 4.72 -11.85 -5.54
CA ARG A 47 4.47 -13.29 -5.36
C ARG A 47 5.74 -14.13 -5.47
N ALA A 48 6.60 -13.82 -6.44
CA ALA A 48 7.87 -14.52 -6.64
C ALA A 48 8.83 -14.34 -5.44
N LEU A 49 8.72 -13.20 -4.73
CA LEU A 49 9.43 -12.96 -3.47
C LEU A 49 8.84 -13.70 -2.26
N GLY A 50 7.74 -14.43 -2.43
CA GLY A 50 7.05 -15.10 -1.34
C GLY A 50 6.19 -14.18 -0.48
N VAL A 51 5.87 -12.98 -0.95
CA VAL A 51 4.95 -12.08 -0.26
C VAL A 51 3.53 -12.68 -0.29
N GLU A 52 2.87 -12.63 0.85
CA GLU A 52 1.48 -13.05 1.01
C GLU A 52 0.70 -11.95 1.72
N PHE A 53 -0.58 -11.82 1.40
CA PHE A 53 -1.49 -10.89 2.05
C PHE A 53 -2.70 -11.63 2.62
N ASP A 54 -3.15 -11.22 3.79
CA ASP A 54 -4.43 -11.68 4.36
C ASP A 54 -5.58 -10.77 3.94
N PHE A 55 -5.29 -9.49 3.70
CA PHE A 55 -6.27 -8.49 3.28
C PHE A 55 -5.61 -7.36 2.48
N ILE A 56 -6.38 -6.72 1.60
CA ILE A 56 -5.96 -5.56 0.81
C ILE A 56 -6.91 -4.40 1.11
N LEU A 57 -6.35 -3.27 1.52
CA LEU A 57 -7.07 -2.03 1.81
C LEU A 57 -6.61 -0.93 0.86
N ALA A 58 -7.52 -0.28 0.17
CA ALA A 58 -7.20 0.76 -0.80
C ALA A 58 -7.88 2.08 -0.48
N GLY A 59 -7.27 3.19 -0.91
CA GLY A 59 -7.94 4.48 -0.94
C GLY A 59 -9.07 4.52 -1.97
N PRO A 60 -10.01 5.48 -1.84
CA PRO A 60 -11.21 5.55 -2.68
C PRO A 60 -10.97 6.16 -4.07
N TYR A 61 -9.79 6.73 -4.32
CA TYR A 61 -9.47 7.26 -5.64
C TYR A 61 -9.33 6.14 -6.66
N VAL A 62 -9.89 6.31 -7.84
CA VAL A 62 -9.98 5.26 -8.86
C VAL A 62 -8.62 4.59 -9.15
N ARG A 63 -7.55 5.36 -9.27
CA ARG A 63 -6.20 4.80 -9.50
C ARG A 63 -5.70 3.90 -8.38
N ALA A 64 -6.10 4.16 -7.14
CA ALA A 64 -5.75 3.31 -6.00
C ALA A 64 -6.60 2.04 -5.98
N GLU A 65 -7.91 2.16 -6.19
CA GLU A 65 -8.80 1.00 -6.29
C GLU A 65 -8.41 0.06 -7.44
N GLN A 66 -8.11 0.61 -8.61
CA GLN A 66 -7.67 -0.19 -9.76
C GLN A 66 -6.33 -0.89 -9.51
N THR A 67 -5.38 -0.21 -8.86
CA THR A 67 -4.10 -0.83 -8.45
C THR A 67 -4.35 -2.00 -7.50
N ALA A 68 -5.17 -1.79 -6.48
CA ALA A 68 -5.53 -2.84 -5.52
C ALA A 68 -6.33 -3.98 -6.18
N GLY A 69 -7.20 -3.67 -7.13
CA GLY A 69 -7.93 -4.67 -7.92
C GLY A 69 -7.00 -5.59 -8.70
N ILE A 70 -5.96 -5.03 -9.32
CA ILE A 70 -4.93 -5.82 -10.02
C ILE A 70 -4.17 -6.72 -9.04
N LEU A 71 -3.81 -6.18 -7.88
CA LEU A 71 -3.16 -6.93 -6.82
C LEU A 71 -4.05 -8.09 -6.34
N ALA A 72 -5.32 -7.80 -6.06
CA ALA A 72 -6.31 -8.80 -5.64
C ALA A 72 -6.53 -9.91 -6.70
N ASP A 73 -6.50 -9.55 -7.99
CA ASP A 73 -6.62 -10.51 -9.09
C ASP A 73 -5.40 -11.46 -9.13
N VAL A 74 -4.19 -10.91 -9.10
CA VAL A 74 -2.94 -11.70 -9.15
C VAL A 74 -2.79 -12.59 -7.92
N PHE A 75 -3.15 -12.10 -6.74
CA PHE A 75 -3.10 -12.85 -5.48
C PHE A 75 -4.34 -13.71 -5.22
N LYS A 76 -5.33 -13.71 -6.12
CA LYS A 76 -6.59 -14.46 -5.98
C LYS A 76 -7.37 -14.10 -4.70
N MET A 77 -7.45 -12.81 -4.40
CA MET A 77 -7.98 -12.26 -3.15
C MET A 77 -9.18 -11.31 -3.37
N LYS A 78 -9.95 -11.48 -4.42
CA LYS A 78 -11.07 -10.54 -4.77
C LYS A 78 -12.10 -10.37 -3.65
N LYS A 79 -12.25 -11.34 -2.75
CA LYS A 79 -13.17 -11.29 -1.61
C LYS A 79 -12.53 -10.70 -0.34
N LYS A 80 -11.24 -10.41 -0.36
CA LYS A 80 -10.47 -9.88 0.78
C LYS A 80 -9.89 -8.50 0.45
N PHE A 81 -10.74 -7.64 -0.06
CA PHE A 81 -10.43 -6.30 -0.50
C PHE A 81 -11.52 -5.34 -0.04
N ALA A 82 -11.12 -4.19 0.47
CA ALA A 82 -12.01 -3.10 0.86
C ALA A 82 -11.39 -1.74 0.54
N VAL A 83 -12.25 -0.71 0.56
CA VAL A 83 -11.87 0.69 0.39
C VAL A 83 -12.01 1.41 1.73
N SER A 84 -11.03 2.26 2.04
CA SER A 84 -11.04 3.13 3.22
C SER A 84 -10.96 4.59 2.81
N GLU A 85 -11.91 5.39 3.31
CA GLU A 85 -11.89 6.85 3.16
C GLU A 85 -10.70 7.50 3.88
N ASN A 86 -10.07 6.80 4.81
CA ASN A 86 -8.88 7.28 5.53
C ASN A 86 -7.59 7.16 4.71
N LEU A 87 -7.65 6.58 3.50
CA LEU A 87 -6.52 6.44 2.58
C LEU A 87 -6.57 7.42 1.40
N THR A 88 -7.27 8.54 1.54
CA THR A 88 -7.17 9.64 0.56
C THR A 88 -5.79 10.31 0.66
N PRO A 89 -5.36 11.08 -0.36
CA PRO A 89 -4.08 11.82 -0.29
C PRO A 89 -3.95 12.76 0.90
N MET A 90 -5.07 13.22 1.45
CA MET A 90 -5.16 14.11 2.62
C MET A 90 -5.74 13.41 3.85
N GLY A 91 -5.70 12.09 3.89
CA GLY A 91 -6.22 11.31 5.00
C GLY A 91 -5.51 11.56 6.32
N ASP A 92 -6.17 11.18 7.42
CA ASP A 92 -5.62 11.26 8.76
C ASP A 92 -5.05 9.89 9.16
N PRO A 93 -3.73 9.80 9.41
CA PRO A 93 -3.09 8.54 9.82
C PRO A 93 -3.68 7.94 11.11
N ASP A 94 -4.06 8.76 12.07
CA ASP A 94 -4.61 8.28 13.34
C ASP A 94 -5.97 7.59 13.13
N LEU A 95 -6.80 8.14 12.23
CA LEU A 95 -8.07 7.51 11.85
C LEU A 95 -7.86 6.21 11.08
N LEU A 96 -6.84 6.16 10.22
CA LEU A 96 -6.50 4.93 9.50
C LEU A 96 -6.04 3.82 10.46
N PHE A 97 -5.15 4.14 11.39
CA PHE A 97 -4.66 3.18 12.37
C PHE A 97 -5.77 2.68 13.29
N ALA A 98 -6.67 3.57 13.73
CA ALA A 98 -7.84 3.20 14.52
C ALA A 98 -8.74 2.23 13.73
N GLU A 99 -9.02 2.52 12.46
CA GLU A 99 -9.81 1.65 11.57
C GLU A 99 -9.15 0.26 11.43
N ILE A 100 -7.85 0.22 11.17
CA ILE A 100 -7.15 -1.05 10.99
C ILE A 100 -7.20 -1.87 12.28
N ASN A 101 -6.91 -1.25 13.42
CA ASN A 101 -6.92 -1.93 14.72
C ASN A 101 -8.30 -2.45 15.11
N GLU A 102 -9.36 -1.75 14.73
CA GLU A 102 -10.74 -2.14 15.04
C GLU A 102 -11.26 -3.24 14.11
N LYS A 103 -10.99 -3.14 12.81
CA LYS A 103 -11.67 -3.96 11.79
C LYS A 103 -10.85 -5.13 11.27
N TYR A 104 -9.53 -5.06 11.33
CA TYR A 104 -8.65 -6.01 10.64
C TYR A 104 -7.72 -6.73 11.61
N SER A 105 -8.11 -7.94 12.00
CA SER A 105 -7.25 -8.85 12.78
C SER A 105 -6.50 -9.78 11.82
N VAL A 106 -5.45 -9.27 11.21
CA VAL A 106 -4.68 -9.97 10.16
C VAL A 106 -3.19 -9.92 10.45
N ASN A 107 -2.44 -10.90 9.94
CA ASN A 107 -0.99 -10.97 10.09
C ASN A 107 -0.26 -10.22 8.95
N SER A 108 -0.90 -10.05 7.81
CA SER A 108 -0.33 -9.36 6.65
C SER A 108 -1.39 -8.51 5.95
N LEU A 109 -1.12 -7.22 5.84
CA LEU A 109 -2.02 -6.22 5.26
C LEU A 109 -1.31 -5.46 4.15
N ALA A 110 -1.92 -5.43 2.97
CA ALA A 110 -1.53 -4.52 1.90
C ALA A 110 -2.36 -3.24 1.97
N ILE A 111 -1.71 -2.10 1.92
CA ILE A 111 -2.32 -0.77 1.86
C ILE A 111 -1.92 -0.09 0.55
N VAL A 112 -2.90 0.24 -0.27
CA VAL A 112 -2.68 0.93 -1.55
C VAL A 112 -3.12 2.38 -1.44
N GLY A 113 -2.19 3.30 -1.67
CA GLY A 113 -2.45 4.72 -1.47
C GLY A 113 -1.57 5.64 -2.31
N HIS A 114 -1.32 6.81 -1.78
CA HIS A 114 -0.75 7.96 -2.46
C HIS A 114 0.47 8.52 -1.72
N GLU A 115 1.29 9.28 -2.44
CA GLU A 115 2.28 10.15 -1.83
C GLU A 115 1.74 11.59 -1.70
N PRO A 116 2.12 12.33 -0.66
CA PRO A 116 3.11 12.02 0.39
C PRO A 116 2.58 11.19 1.58
N TYR A 117 1.33 10.79 1.55
CA TYR A 117 0.66 10.10 2.67
C TYR A 117 1.37 8.81 3.09
N LEU A 118 1.80 7.96 2.14
CA LEU A 118 2.49 6.71 2.47
C LEU A 118 3.85 6.95 3.15
N SER A 119 4.64 7.91 2.67
CA SER A 119 5.90 8.31 3.34
C SER A 119 5.65 8.86 4.74
N THR A 120 4.54 9.56 4.94
CA THR A 120 4.11 10.02 6.26
C THR A 120 3.81 8.85 7.20
N LEU A 121 3.12 7.81 6.73
CA LEU A 121 2.86 6.59 7.51
C LEU A 121 4.17 5.91 7.91
N VAL A 122 5.11 5.76 6.97
CA VAL A 122 6.43 5.19 7.27
C VAL A 122 7.14 6.00 8.35
N SER A 123 7.16 7.31 8.21
CA SER A 123 7.84 8.21 9.18
C SER A 123 7.20 8.16 10.57
N LEU A 124 5.88 8.07 10.66
CA LEU A 124 5.17 7.92 11.93
C LEU A 124 5.52 6.59 12.61
N LEU A 125 5.47 5.50 11.86
CA LEU A 125 5.64 4.16 12.41
C LEU A 125 7.09 3.82 12.75
N THR A 126 8.07 4.41 12.03
CA THR A 126 9.49 4.09 12.21
C THR A 126 10.29 5.16 12.95
N ALA A 127 9.93 6.43 12.80
CA ALA A 127 10.70 7.58 13.28
C ALA A 127 9.91 8.57 14.15
N ASN A 128 8.75 8.17 14.67
CA ASN A 128 7.90 8.99 15.53
C ASN A 128 7.52 10.34 14.89
N GLY A 129 7.23 10.34 13.58
CA GLY A 129 6.83 11.54 12.85
C GLY A 129 7.98 12.43 12.38
N SER A 130 9.24 12.14 12.76
CA SER A 130 10.39 12.79 12.11
C SER A 130 10.43 12.39 10.66
N ALA A 131 10.51 13.36 9.75
CA ALA A 131 10.47 13.07 8.32
C ALA A 131 11.64 12.17 7.91
N VAL A 132 11.30 11.08 7.24
CA VAL A 132 12.27 10.18 6.62
C VAL A 132 12.20 10.40 5.11
N ASP A 133 13.27 10.91 4.54
CA ASP A 133 13.36 11.13 3.10
C ASP A 133 13.44 9.80 2.37
N MET A 134 12.52 9.58 1.45
CA MET A 134 12.48 8.37 0.64
C MET A 134 11.91 8.65 -0.76
N THR A 135 12.39 7.91 -1.73
CA THR A 135 11.82 7.91 -3.07
C THR A 135 10.81 6.79 -3.20
N PHE A 136 9.53 7.15 -3.14
CA PHE A 136 8.42 6.21 -3.25
C PHE A 136 7.76 6.35 -4.64
N LYS A 137 8.24 5.60 -5.61
CA LYS A 137 7.76 5.66 -7.01
C LYS A 137 6.38 5.03 -7.17
N LYS A 138 5.63 5.45 -8.18
CA LYS A 138 4.35 4.83 -8.57
C LYS A 138 4.53 3.34 -8.84
N GLY A 139 3.76 2.50 -8.17
CA GLY A 139 3.94 1.04 -8.19
C GLY A 139 5.05 0.52 -7.28
N GLY A 140 5.75 1.40 -6.56
CA GLY A 140 6.72 1.00 -5.53
C GLY A 140 6.04 0.39 -4.32
N VAL A 141 6.79 -0.43 -3.58
CA VAL A 141 6.30 -1.16 -2.41
C VAL A 141 7.26 -1.00 -1.24
N CYS A 142 6.72 -0.64 -0.09
CA CYS A 142 7.45 -0.56 1.17
C CYS A 142 6.92 -1.64 2.13
N TYR A 143 7.82 -2.44 2.68
CA TYR A 143 7.48 -3.45 3.67
C TYR A 143 7.95 -3.02 5.06
N LEU A 144 7.00 -2.99 5.98
CA LEU A 144 7.21 -2.73 7.41
C LEU A 144 6.80 -3.95 8.23
N ALA A 145 7.62 -4.31 9.21
CA ALA A 145 7.22 -5.24 10.27
C ALA A 145 6.76 -4.42 11.48
N ALA A 146 5.46 -4.41 11.76
CA ALA A 146 4.86 -3.59 12.80
C ALA A 146 4.48 -4.42 14.04
N GLU A 147 4.94 -4.00 15.21
CA GLU A 147 4.53 -4.59 16.49
C GLU A 147 3.09 -4.19 16.85
N ASP A 148 2.73 -2.95 16.61
CA ASP A 148 1.37 -2.43 16.70
C ASP A 148 1.22 -1.14 15.86
N LEU A 149 -0.01 -0.69 15.68
CA LEU A 149 -0.34 0.56 14.99
C LEU A 149 -0.92 1.62 15.95
N HIS A 150 -0.84 1.39 17.27
CA HIS A 150 -1.31 2.35 18.28
C HIS A 150 -0.23 3.37 18.67
N HIS A 151 1.03 2.98 18.55
CA HIS A 151 2.16 3.76 19.03
C HIS A 151 3.17 4.02 17.91
N ALA A 152 3.73 5.20 17.91
CA ALA A 152 4.84 5.54 17.04
C ALA A 152 6.09 4.69 17.35
N ARG A 153 6.94 4.51 16.37
CA ARG A 153 8.20 3.72 16.46
C ARG A 153 8.02 2.25 16.80
N LYS A 154 6.89 1.68 16.42
CA LYS A 154 6.60 0.26 16.61
C LYS A 154 6.66 -0.56 15.34
N ALA A 155 7.31 -0.01 14.31
CA ALA A 155 7.59 -0.72 13.08
C ALA A 155 9.06 -0.62 12.68
N THR A 156 9.53 -1.65 12.02
CA THR A 156 10.85 -1.70 11.37
C THR A 156 10.65 -1.64 9.87
N LEU A 157 11.38 -0.74 9.19
CA LEU A 157 11.45 -0.74 7.73
C LEU A 157 12.33 -1.91 7.28
N GLU A 158 11.72 -2.90 6.65
CA GLU A 158 12.42 -4.08 6.14
C GLU A 158 13.01 -3.81 4.74
N TRP A 159 12.21 -3.27 3.83
CA TRP A 159 12.68 -2.84 2.52
C TRP A 159 11.70 -1.87 1.85
N LEU A 160 12.25 -1.10 0.91
CA LEU A 160 11.50 -0.26 -0.03
C LEU A 160 12.00 -0.60 -1.44
N MET A 161 11.15 -1.22 -2.26
CA MET A 161 11.51 -1.62 -3.61
C MET A 161 10.87 -0.73 -4.67
N PRO A 162 11.70 -0.20 -5.58
CA PRO A 162 11.17 0.50 -6.75
C PRO A 162 10.49 -0.48 -7.72
N PRO A 163 9.52 0.00 -8.53
CA PRO A 163 8.74 -0.86 -9.41
C PRO A 163 9.58 -1.62 -10.44
N GLY A 164 10.68 -1.05 -10.92
CA GLY A 164 11.54 -1.69 -11.92
C GLY A 164 12.14 -3.02 -11.43
N ILE A 165 12.57 -3.08 -10.18
CA ILE A 165 13.10 -4.32 -9.58
C ILE A 165 12.02 -5.39 -9.48
N LEU A 166 10.82 -5.00 -9.02
CA LEU A 166 9.70 -5.94 -8.89
C LEU A 166 9.25 -6.49 -10.23
N VAL A 167 9.25 -5.67 -11.29
CA VAL A 167 8.95 -6.11 -12.66
C VAL A 167 9.97 -7.16 -13.13
N GLU A 168 11.25 -6.94 -12.91
CA GLU A 168 12.30 -7.90 -13.29
C GLU A 168 12.15 -9.23 -12.55
N ILE A 169 11.84 -9.19 -11.25
CA ILE A 169 11.60 -10.40 -10.44
C ILE A 169 10.36 -11.15 -10.93
N GLY A 170 9.33 -10.45 -11.36
CA GLY A 170 8.08 -11.03 -11.84
C GLY A 170 8.17 -11.67 -13.24
N GLY A 171 9.29 -11.48 -13.91
CA GLY A 171 9.56 -12.08 -15.24
C GLY A 171 8.86 -11.35 -16.34
#